data_4b12202f00e5fe92caf7233a1b0751d7
#
_entry.id   4b12202f00e5fe92caf7233a1b0751d7
#
_cell.length_a   1.000
_cell.length_b   1.000
_cell.length_c   1.000
_cell.angle_alpha   90.00
_cell.angle_beta   90.00
_cell.angle_gamma   90.00
#
_symmetry.space_group_name_H-M   'P 1'
#
loop_
_entity.id
_entity.type
_entity.pdbx_description
1 polymer ?
#
loop_
_entity_poly.entity_id
_entity_poly.type
_entity_poly.pdbx_seq_one_letter_code
_entity_poly.pdbx_strand_id
1 'polypeptide(L)'
;LIDGESVNTLETFDSVNPSNPTEVIGKIGLMSLEQADRAIAAAKAAFPAWKKTPAKERADILRRAADLMEQRRDELCAWMVLETGKPLGQADPEVSEAIDFCCFYADEMERLDQGTNYDVAGETNRYRYQPRGISVVISPWNFPLAIPTGMTVASLVAGNCTLLKPAEPSSIIAAKLAEILVEAGIPKGVFQYVPCKGSSVGSHMVKHPDVHMITFTGSQEVGCRIYADAAVLQPGQRHLKRVVAEMGGKNAIIVDESADLDQAIQGVVYSAFGYSGQKCSACSRVVVLAPIYETFVNRLVEATRSLHIAPAENPETKVGPVIDAAAQNRIKAYIEKGKEEAKVALEMTAPNNGYFVGPTIFVDVSPTAKIAQEEIFGPVLAVMKAQTFDEALEIANGTLYALTGGLYSRTPSHIDRAAEDFEVGNLYVNRHITGAVVARHPFGGFKLSGVGSKAGGPDYLLQFLEPRHISENIQRQGFAPIEGVEQ
;
A
#
# COMPACT_ATOMS: atom_id res chain seq x y z
N LEU A 1 15.93 9.10 -13.04
CA LEU A 1 16.94 8.17 -13.48
C LEU A 1 16.45 7.46 -14.73
N ILE A 2 17.17 7.51 -15.83
CA ILE A 2 16.85 6.80 -17.07
C ILE A 2 18.10 6.02 -17.52
N ASP A 3 17.95 4.73 -17.76
CA ASP A 3 19.02 3.82 -18.21
C ASP A 3 20.27 3.86 -17.29
N GLY A 4 20.04 3.96 -16.00
CA GLY A 4 21.08 4.06 -14.97
C GLY A 4 21.79 5.40 -14.90
N GLU A 5 21.30 6.45 -15.58
CA GLU A 5 21.89 7.78 -15.62
C GLU A 5 20.92 8.85 -15.10
N SER A 6 21.46 9.82 -14.36
CA SER A 6 20.70 10.99 -13.96
C SER A 6 20.42 11.88 -15.16
N VAL A 7 19.17 12.34 -15.30
CA VAL A 7 18.76 13.24 -16.39
C VAL A 7 18.32 14.57 -15.84
N ASN A 8 18.65 15.64 -16.53
CA ASN A 8 18.16 16.97 -16.22
C ASN A 8 16.70 17.12 -16.62
N THR A 9 15.93 17.85 -15.81
CA THR A 9 14.52 18.17 -16.06
C THR A 9 14.34 19.67 -16.19
N LEU A 10 13.34 20.10 -16.97
CA LEU A 10 13.03 21.53 -17.14
C LEU A 10 12.12 22.05 -16.01
N GLU A 11 11.26 21.19 -15.48
CA GLU A 11 10.39 21.48 -14.34
C GLU A 11 10.97 20.89 -13.07
N THR A 12 10.83 21.64 -11.97
CA THR A 12 11.15 21.17 -10.61
C THR A 12 10.05 21.61 -9.65
N PHE A 13 9.95 20.93 -8.50
CA PHE A 13 9.19 21.43 -7.37
C PHE A 13 10.03 21.33 -6.08
N ASP A 14 9.69 22.18 -5.11
CA ASP A 14 10.34 22.17 -3.81
C ASP A 14 9.62 21.18 -2.88
N SER A 15 10.35 20.21 -2.35
CA SER A 15 9.88 19.37 -1.26
C SER A 15 10.09 20.12 0.05
N VAL A 16 9.04 20.25 0.86
CA VAL A 16 9.04 21.01 2.11
C VAL A 16 8.73 20.12 3.30
N ASN A 17 9.23 20.52 4.48
CA ASN A 17 8.89 19.85 5.72
C ASN A 17 7.44 20.19 6.14
N PRO A 18 6.52 19.20 6.25
CA PRO A 18 5.13 19.44 6.66
C PRO A 18 5.00 20.05 8.07
N SER A 19 5.98 19.82 8.96
CA SER A 19 6.03 20.43 10.28
C SER A 19 6.40 21.94 10.21
N ASN A 20 7.11 22.34 9.15
CA ASN A 20 7.55 23.71 8.90
C ASN A 20 7.60 24.01 7.39
N PRO A 21 6.48 24.37 6.74
CA PRO A 21 6.41 24.54 5.27
C PRO A 21 7.32 25.60 4.67
N THR A 22 7.98 26.43 5.50
CA THR A 22 8.99 27.39 5.02
C THR A 22 10.36 26.75 4.84
N GLU A 23 10.55 25.55 5.34
CA GLU A 23 11.78 24.77 5.22
C GLU A 23 11.73 23.91 3.96
N VAL A 24 12.51 24.28 2.96
CA VAL A 24 12.72 23.48 1.74
C VAL A 24 13.79 22.45 2.04
N ILE A 25 13.42 21.17 2.03
CA ILE A 25 14.32 20.05 2.30
C ILE A 25 15.01 19.51 1.05
N GLY A 26 14.49 19.84 -0.14
CA GLY A 26 15.11 19.44 -1.41
C GLY A 26 14.31 19.89 -2.63
N LYS A 27 14.93 19.72 -3.80
CA LYS A 27 14.32 19.98 -5.11
C LYS A 27 14.20 18.71 -5.92
N ILE A 28 13.03 18.48 -6.49
CA ILE A 28 12.74 17.33 -7.32
C ILE A 28 12.54 17.77 -8.75
N GLY A 29 13.27 17.11 -9.67
CA GLY A 29 13.06 17.28 -11.10
C GLY A 29 11.85 16.48 -11.58
N LEU A 30 10.94 17.11 -12.31
CA LEU A 30 9.75 16.45 -12.90
C LEU A 30 10.02 16.07 -14.35
N MET A 31 9.86 14.78 -14.66
CA MET A 31 10.05 14.26 -16.02
C MET A 31 8.95 14.70 -16.97
N SER A 32 9.34 14.99 -18.23
CA SER A 32 8.42 15.25 -19.33
C SER A 32 7.88 13.97 -19.94
N LEU A 33 6.90 14.10 -20.86
CA LEU A 33 6.37 12.98 -21.65
C LEU A 33 7.48 12.29 -22.46
N GLU A 34 8.34 13.08 -23.11
CA GLU A 34 9.48 12.54 -23.89
C GLU A 34 10.46 11.75 -23.02
N GLN A 35 10.74 12.25 -21.80
CA GLN A 35 11.61 11.53 -20.85
C GLN A 35 10.98 10.22 -20.37
N ALA A 36 9.66 10.20 -20.15
CA ALA A 36 8.92 8.98 -19.80
C ALA A 36 8.96 7.95 -20.95
N ASP A 37 8.78 8.39 -22.21
CA ASP A 37 8.91 7.52 -23.38
C ASP A 37 10.33 6.94 -23.51
N ARG A 38 11.36 7.75 -23.25
CA ARG A 38 12.76 7.26 -23.22
C ARG A 38 12.97 6.23 -22.12
N ALA A 39 12.37 6.41 -20.93
CA ALA A 39 12.44 5.45 -19.83
C ALA A 39 11.76 4.12 -20.20
N ILE A 40 10.59 4.17 -20.86
CA ILE A 40 9.90 2.98 -21.37
C ILE A 40 10.72 2.29 -22.45
N ALA A 41 11.31 3.04 -23.37
CA ALA A 41 12.18 2.49 -24.41
C ALA A 41 13.42 1.79 -23.84
N ALA A 42 14.07 2.38 -22.83
CA ALA A 42 15.19 1.77 -22.11
C ALA A 42 14.77 0.46 -21.42
N ALA A 43 13.63 0.46 -20.74
CA ALA A 43 13.06 -0.74 -20.12
C ALA A 43 12.76 -1.85 -21.17
N LYS A 44 12.21 -1.46 -22.32
CA LYS A 44 11.94 -2.38 -23.43
C LYS A 44 13.21 -3.00 -23.99
N ALA A 45 14.28 -2.23 -24.11
CA ALA A 45 15.58 -2.70 -24.59
C ALA A 45 16.24 -3.67 -23.59
N ALA A 46 16.13 -3.42 -22.29
CA ALA A 46 16.72 -4.25 -21.23
C ALA A 46 15.96 -5.56 -21.00
N PHE A 47 14.65 -5.60 -21.22
CA PHE A 47 13.78 -6.72 -20.88
C PHE A 47 14.22 -8.08 -21.44
N PRO A 48 14.67 -8.23 -22.71
CA PRO A 48 15.08 -9.54 -23.27
C PRO A 48 16.25 -10.20 -22.53
N ALA A 49 17.16 -9.41 -21.96
CA ALA A 49 18.26 -9.91 -21.15
C ALA A 49 17.78 -10.20 -19.71
N TRP A 50 17.08 -9.25 -19.10
CA TRP A 50 16.63 -9.36 -17.71
C TRP A 50 15.71 -10.56 -17.46
N LYS A 51 14.74 -10.82 -18.36
CA LYS A 51 13.85 -11.98 -18.23
C LYS A 51 14.56 -13.34 -18.26
N LYS A 52 15.80 -13.39 -18.75
CA LYS A 52 16.63 -14.61 -18.82
C LYS A 52 17.59 -14.73 -17.62
N THR A 53 17.74 -13.67 -16.84
CA THR A 53 18.56 -13.70 -15.62
C THR A 53 17.93 -14.70 -14.64
N PRO A 54 18.71 -15.66 -14.08
CA PRO A 54 18.20 -16.62 -13.13
C PRO A 54 17.46 -15.98 -11.95
N ALA A 55 16.39 -16.62 -11.47
CA ALA A 55 15.61 -16.11 -10.36
C ALA A 55 16.48 -15.87 -9.12
N LYS A 56 17.42 -16.77 -8.85
CA LYS A 56 18.38 -16.63 -7.73
C LYS A 56 19.23 -15.37 -7.84
N GLU A 57 19.74 -15.02 -9.01
CA GLU A 57 20.56 -13.81 -9.20
C GLU A 57 19.73 -12.54 -8.94
N ARG A 58 18.46 -12.53 -9.42
CA ARG A 58 17.51 -11.44 -9.13
C ARG A 58 17.19 -11.35 -7.66
N ALA A 59 16.98 -12.48 -6.98
CA ALA A 59 16.73 -12.57 -5.55
C ALA A 59 17.93 -12.06 -4.73
N ASP A 60 19.14 -12.42 -5.13
CA ASP A 60 20.38 -11.98 -4.45
C ASP A 60 20.58 -10.45 -4.55
N ILE A 61 20.10 -9.81 -5.63
CA ILE A 61 20.08 -8.33 -5.73
C ILE A 61 19.14 -7.74 -4.67
N LEU A 62 17.95 -8.32 -4.48
CA LEU A 62 17.00 -7.84 -3.46
C LEU A 62 17.54 -7.99 -2.04
N ARG A 63 18.23 -9.11 -1.75
CA ARG A 63 18.87 -9.31 -0.44
C ARG A 63 19.95 -8.27 -0.17
N ARG A 64 20.77 -7.92 -1.19
CA ARG A 64 21.73 -6.81 -1.07
C ARG A 64 21.05 -5.46 -0.85
N ALA A 65 19.90 -5.21 -1.51
CA ALA A 65 19.13 -4.01 -1.26
C ALA A 65 18.60 -3.95 0.18
N ALA A 66 18.16 -5.08 0.75
CA ALA A 66 17.75 -5.20 2.15
C ALA A 66 18.92 -4.86 3.10
N ASP A 67 20.12 -5.40 2.85
CA ASP A 67 21.32 -5.11 3.64
C ASP A 67 21.69 -3.62 3.59
N LEU A 68 21.60 -2.99 2.43
CA LEU A 68 21.85 -1.56 2.25
C LEU A 68 20.80 -0.70 2.98
N MET A 69 19.52 -1.09 2.95
CA MET A 69 18.47 -0.40 3.73
C MET A 69 18.75 -0.46 5.22
N GLU A 70 19.18 -1.63 5.74
CA GLU A 70 19.54 -1.77 7.15
C GLU A 70 20.74 -0.88 7.52
N GLN A 71 21.78 -0.82 6.69
CA GLN A 71 22.94 0.05 6.91
C GLN A 71 22.58 1.55 6.86
N ARG A 72 21.59 1.94 6.09
CA ARG A 72 21.15 3.32 5.91
C ARG A 72 19.86 3.64 6.67
N ARG A 73 19.49 2.83 7.68
CA ARG A 73 18.22 2.91 8.42
C ARG A 73 17.97 4.32 8.97
N ASP A 74 18.93 4.90 9.65
CA ASP A 74 18.77 6.25 10.26
C ASP A 74 18.56 7.34 9.19
N GLU A 75 19.29 7.26 8.08
CA GLU A 75 19.11 8.17 6.94
C GLU A 75 17.70 8.05 6.35
N LEU A 76 17.22 6.82 6.13
CA LEU A 76 15.90 6.57 5.58
C LEU A 76 14.78 7.05 6.52
N CYS A 77 14.95 6.81 7.83
CA CYS A 77 14.03 7.34 8.85
C CYS A 77 13.99 8.88 8.83
N ALA A 78 15.18 9.53 8.79
CA ALA A 78 15.25 10.98 8.78
C ALA A 78 14.55 11.59 7.56
N TRP A 79 14.74 11.01 6.36
CA TRP A 79 14.05 11.48 5.16
C TRP A 79 12.52 11.33 5.26
N MET A 80 12.02 10.20 5.79
CA MET A 80 10.57 10.02 5.98
C MET A 80 9.99 11.02 6.99
N VAL A 81 10.71 11.29 8.07
CA VAL A 81 10.31 12.30 9.08
C VAL A 81 10.22 13.68 8.44
N LEU A 82 11.26 14.11 7.74
CA LEU A 82 11.34 15.45 7.16
C LEU A 82 10.42 15.64 5.95
N GLU A 83 10.32 14.65 5.06
CA GLU A 83 9.57 14.79 3.80
C GLU A 83 8.07 14.57 3.96
N THR A 84 7.66 13.65 4.83
CA THR A 84 6.24 13.29 4.95
C THR A 84 5.62 13.59 6.32
N GLY A 85 6.40 14.18 7.23
CA GLY A 85 5.92 14.44 8.58
C GLY A 85 5.60 13.16 9.38
N LYS A 86 6.20 12.03 9.02
CA LYS A 86 5.97 10.75 9.69
C LYS A 86 6.72 10.71 11.01
N PRO A 87 6.05 10.53 12.17
CA PRO A 87 6.74 10.41 13.46
C PRO A 87 7.76 9.29 13.47
N LEU A 88 8.90 9.48 14.14
CA LEU A 88 10.01 8.52 14.18
C LEU A 88 9.57 7.10 14.56
N GLY A 89 8.69 6.95 15.55
CA GLY A 89 8.14 5.65 15.96
C GLY A 89 7.25 4.97 14.91
N GLN A 90 6.97 5.64 13.78
CA GLN A 90 6.28 5.08 12.61
C GLN A 90 7.23 4.92 11.41
N ALA A 91 8.32 5.71 11.35
CA ALA A 91 9.29 5.65 10.28
C ALA A 91 10.22 4.43 10.40
N ASP A 92 10.72 4.14 11.59
CA ASP A 92 11.62 3.00 11.81
C ASP A 92 10.97 1.63 11.48
N PRO A 93 9.73 1.30 11.94
CA PRO A 93 9.05 0.08 11.50
C PRO A 93 8.86 -0.01 9.98
N GLU A 94 8.72 1.11 9.29
CA GLU A 94 8.56 1.13 7.83
C GLU A 94 9.85 0.72 7.10
N VAL A 95 11.02 1.07 7.62
CA VAL A 95 12.29 0.57 7.07
C VAL A 95 12.35 -0.95 7.20
N SER A 96 11.95 -1.49 8.35
CA SER A 96 11.87 -2.95 8.54
C SER A 96 10.90 -3.61 7.56
N GLU A 97 9.74 -3.01 7.32
CA GLU A 97 8.77 -3.51 6.34
C GLU A 97 9.35 -3.52 4.91
N ALA A 98 10.10 -2.50 4.52
CA ALA A 98 10.78 -2.45 3.23
C ALA A 98 11.83 -3.56 3.07
N ILE A 99 12.61 -3.82 4.12
CA ILE A 99 13.59 -4.92 4.21
C ILE A 99 12.88 -6.27 4.09
N ASP A 100 11.79 -6.45 4.85
CA ASP A 100 11.00 -7.68 4.83
C ASP A 100 10.42 -7.98 3.45
N PHE A 101 9.94 -6.97 2.71
CA PHE A 101 9.49 -7.16 1.32
C PHE A 101 10.61 -7.66 0.41
N CYS A 102 11.81 -7.11 0.53
CA CYS A 102 12.96 -7.55 -0.26
C CYS A 102 13.28 -9.03 0.01
N CYS A 103 13.38 -9.43 1.28
CA CYS A 103 13.72 -10.79 1.67
C CYS A 103 12.60 -11.79 1.30
N PHE A 104 11.35 -11.46 1.65
CA PHE A 104 10.20 -12.34 1.41
C PHE A 104 9.97 -12.60 -0.07
N TYR A 105 10.01 -11.57 -0.93
CA TYR A 105 9.82 -11.78 -2.36
C TYR A 105 11.02 -12.42 -3.04
N ALA A 106 12.23 -12.29 -2.51
CA ALA A 106 13.37 -13.06 -2.98
C ALA A 106 13.13 -14.56 -2.77
N ASP A 107 12.72 -14.97 -1.57
CA ASP A 107 12.46 -16.37 -1.22
C ASP A 107 11.26 -16.94 -1.99
N GLU A 108 10.19 -16.17 -2.10
CA GLU A 108 8.98 -16.58 -2.85
C GLU A 108 9.26 -16.75 -4.36
N MET A 109 10.13 -15.91 -4.96
CA MET A 109 10.48 -16.08 -6.37
C MET A 109 11.35 -17.32 -6.59
N GLU A 110 12.29 -17.62 -5.72
CA GLU A 110 13.07 -18.88 -5.80
C GLU A 110 12.17 -20.11 -5.67
N ARG A 111 11.13 -20.05 -4.80
CA ARG A 111 10.12 -21.10 -4.69
C ARG A 111 9.30 -21.27 -5.96
N LEU A 112 8.82 -20.16 -6.55
CA LEU A 112 8.00 -20.19 -7.77
C LEU A 112 8.79 -20.61 -9.02
N ASP A 113 10.09 -20.31 -9.08
CA ASP A 113 10.95 -20.66 -10.21
C ASP A 113 11.10 -22.18 -10.41
N GLN A 114 10.91 -22.97 -9.36
CA GLN A 114 10.90 -24.44 -9.45
C GLN A 114 9.77 -24.95 -10.35
N GLY A 115 8.64 -24.25 -10.38
CA GLY A 115 7.45 -24.64 -11.12
C GLY A 115 6.88 -25.98 -10.66
N THR A 116 6.09 -26.61 -11.52
CA THR A 116 5.49 -27.94 -11.25
C THR A 116 5.63 -28.83 -12.49
N ASN A 117 5.89 -30.11 -12.29
CA ASN A 117 5.92 -31.12 -13.33
C ASN A 117 4.75 -32.10 -13.15
N TYR A 118 4.12 -32.48 -14.26
CA TYR A 118 3.02 -33.42 -14.35
C TYR A 118 3.33 -34.48 -15.40
N ASP A 119 4.50 -35.14 -15.26
CA ASP A 119 5.01 -36.05 -16.26
C ASP A 119 4.23 -37.37 -16.28
N VAL A 120 4.00 -37.93 -17.44
CA VAL A 120 3.41 -39.23 -17.67
C VAL A 120 4.30 -40.07 -18.59
N ALA A 121 4.03 -41.36 -18.76
CA ALA A 121 4.81 -42.21 -19.62
C ALA A 121 4.83 -41.70 -21.06
N GLY A 122 6.01 -41.42 -21.58
CA GLY A 122 6.19 -40.93 -22.94
C GLY A 122 6.05 -39.40 -23.14
N GLU A 123 5.70 -38.65 -22.05
CA GLU A 123 5.48 -37.22 -22.16
C GLU A 123 5.97 -36.51 -20.90
N THR A 124 6.65 -35.36 -21.04
CA THR A 124 6.99 -34.46 -19.98
C THR A 124 6.08 -33.23 -20.01
N ASN A 125 5.55 -32.85 -18.85
CA ASN A 125 4.63 -31.72 -18.70
C ASN A 125 5.17 -30.77 -17.63
N ARG A 126 5.54 -29.55 -18.05
CA ARG A 126 6.17 -28.55 -17.21
C ARG A 126 5.27 -27.30 -17.12
N TYR A 127 4.87 -26.95 -15.90
CA TYR A 127 4.18 -25.68 -15.61
C TYR A 127 5.18 -24.69 -15.03
N ARG A 128 5.38 -23.58 -15.71
CA ARG A 128 6.41 -22.59 -15.40
C ARG A 128 5.82 -21.19 -15.43
N TYR A 129 6.49 -20.27 -14.76
CA TYR A 129 6.14 -18.86 -14.76
C TYR A 129 7.16 -18.04 -15.56
N GLN A 130 6.68 -17.00 -16.23
CA GLN A 130 7.52 -16.05 -16.97
C GLN A 130 7.10 -14.62 -16.67
N PRO A 131 8.02 -13.62 -16.75
CA PRO A 131 7.67 -12.22 -16.51
C PRO A 131 6.72 -11.70 -17.58
N ARG A 132 5.88 -10.71 -17.19
CA ARG A 132 4.92 -10.05 -18.08
C ARG A 132 5.57 -9.10 -19.06
N GLY A 133 6.56 -8.29 -18.62
CA GLY A 133 7.22 -7.30 -19.46
C GLY A 133 7.57 -6.02 -18.72
N ILE A 134 7.03 -4.87 -19.16
CA ILE A 134 7.28 -3.58 -18.56
C ILE A 134 6.16 -3.26 -17.55
N SER A 135 6.56 -2.96 -16.33
CA SER A 135 5.67 -2.61 -15.22
C SER A 135 5.83 -1.15 -14.84
N VAL A 136 4.72 -0.47 -14.57
CA VAL A 136 4.69 0.86 -13.97
C VAL A 136 4.18 0.74 -12.54
N VAL A 137 4.99 1.17 -11.58
CA VAL A 137 4.65 1.25 -10.17
C VAL A 137 4.30 2.70 -9.85
N ILE A 138 3.10 2.95 -9.35
CA ILE A 138 2.62 4.27 -8.92
C ILE A 138 2.36 4.19 -7.42
N SER A 139 3.24 4.82 -6.64
CA SER A 139 3.26 4.67 -5.19
C SER A 139 2.65 5.85 -4.43
N PRO A 140 2.16 5.62 -3.20
CA PRO A 140 1.61 6.65 -2.34
C PRO A 140 2.71 7.40 -1.58
N TRP A 141 2.32 8.46 -0.87
CA TRP A 141 3.22 9.25 -0.03
C TRP A 141 3.19 8.87 1.47
N ASN A 142 2.18 8.13 1.94
CA ASN A 142 1.98 7.86 3.36
C ASN A 142 2.80 6.67 3.92
N PHE A 143 3.18 5.73 3.04
CA PHE A 143 4.21 4.72 3.27
C PHE A 143 5.24 4.85 2.15
N PRO A 144 6.08 5.89 2.23
CA PRO A 144 6.86 6.36 1.09
C PRO A 144 8.09 5.50 0.78
N LEU A 145 8.46 4.59 1.66
CA LEU A 145 9.54 3.63 1.47
C LEU A 145 9.01 2.21 1.29
N ALA A 146 8.21 1.68 2.22
CA ALA A 146 7.82 0.27 2.21
C ALA A 146 6.93 -0.10 1.01
N ILE A 147 5.88 0.69 0.73
CA ILE A 147 4.96 0.38 -0.37
C ILE A 147 5.65 0.49 -1.74
N PRO A 148 6.38 1.58 -2.09
CA PRO A 148 7.13 1.61 -3.35
C PRO A 148 8.18 0.50 -3.42
N THR A 149 8.86 0.14 -2.32
CA THR A 149 9.76 -1.01 -2.29
C THR A 149 9.00 -2.29 -2.63
N GLY A 150 7.95 -2.63 -1.89
CA GLY A 150 7.20 -3.89 -2.06
C GLY A 150 6.71 -4.07 -3.49
N MET A 151 6.07 -3.05 -4.09
CA MET A 151 5.59 -3.10 -5.48
C MET A 151 6.74 -3.21 -6.50
N THR A 152 7.82 -2.46 -6.28
CA THR A 152 8.97 -2.42 -7.21
C THR A 152 9.75 -3.72 -7.19
N VAL A 153 10.12 -4.21 -5.99
CA VAL A 153 10.95 -5.42 -5.88
C VAL A 153 10.18 -6.68 -6.27
N ALA A 154 8.86 -6.74 -6.04
CA ALA A 154 8.01 -7.82 -6.55
C ALA A 154 8.05 -7.89 -8.09
N SER A 155 7.96 -6.73 -8.75
CA SER A 155 8.06 -6.64 -10.20
C SER A 155 9.45 -7.03 -10.72
N LEU A 156 10.51 -6.50 -10.09
CA LEU A 156 11.90 -6.77 -10.49
C LEU A 156 12.28 -8.25 -10.32
N VAL A 157 12.00 -8.84 -9.16
CA VAL A 157 12.36 -10.24 -8.89
C VAL A 157 11.62 -11.23 -9.78
N ALA A 158 10.36 -10.89 -10.17
CA ALA A 158 9.59 -11.63 -11.18
C ALA A 158 10.20 -11.55 -12.59
N GLY A 159 11.20 -10.68 -12.82
CA GLY A 159 11.90 -10.53 -14.10
C GLY A 159 11.30 -9.46 -15.02
N ASN A 160 10.42 -8.59 -14.50
CA ASN A 160 9.90 -7.45 -15.25
C ASN A 160 10.89 -6.26 -15.18
N CYS A 161 10.86 -5.39 -16.19
CA CYS A 161 11.50 -4.08 -16.10
C CYS A 161 10.51 -3.08 -15.52
N THR A 162 10.97 -2.25 -14.58
CA THR A 162 10.07 -1.49 -13.71
C THR A 162 10.35 0.01 -13.76
N LEU A 163 9.30 0.81 -13.97
CA LEU A 163 9.31 2.25 -13.82
C LEU A 163 8.62 2.61 -12.51
N LEU A 164 9.32 3.26 -11.58
CA LEU A 164 8.77 3.76 -10.34
C LEU A 164 8.37 5.23 -10.49
N LYS A 165 7.08 5.52 -10.40
CA LYS A 165 6.51 6.85 -10.28
C LYS A 165 6.13 7.09 -8.82
N PRO A 166 6.91 7.83 -8.02
CA PRO A 166 6.56 8.17 -6.65
C PRO A 166 5.39 9.16 -6.60
N ALA A 167 4.75 9.27 -5.45
CA ALA A 167 3.92 10.42 -5.15
C ALA A 167 4.80 11.68 -5.07
N GLU A 168 4.29 12.82 -5.55
CA GLU A 168 5.07 14.06 -5.59
C GLU A 168 5.60 14.45 -4.19
N PRO A 169 4.79 14.40 -3.09
CA PRO A 169 5.26 14.77 -1.75
C PRO A 169 6.24 13.80 -1.08
N SER A 170 6.63 12.71 -1.74
CA SER A 170 7.55 11.69 -1.19
C SER A 170 8.58 11.25 -2.22
N SER A 171 9.01 12.18 -3.07
CA SER A 171 9.93 11.86 -4.17
C SER A 171 11.37 11.71 -3.70
N ILE A 172 11.82 12.37 -2.61
CA ILE A 172 13.20 12.26 -2.12
C ILE A 172 13.45 10.87 -1.54
N ILE A 173 12.59 10.40 -0.66
CA ILE A 173 12.76 9.04 -0.08
C ILE A 173 12.68 7.96 -1.15
N ALA A 174 11.83 8.13 -2.19
CA ALA A 174 11.79 7.23 -3.34
C ALA A 174 13.07 7.32 -4.21
N ALA A 175 13.73 8.49 -4.27
CA ALA A 175 15.06 8.59 -4.89
C ALA A 175 16.12 7.83 -4.09
N LYS A 176 16.04 7.81 -2.74
CA LYS A 176 16.91 6.99 -1.90
C LYS A 176 16.70 5.50 -2.13
N LEU A 177 15.48 5.05 -2.33
CA LEU A 177 15.20 3.69 -2.79
C LEU A 177 15.85 3.40 -4.15
N ALA A 178 15.78 4.35 -5.10
CA ALA A 178 16.41 4.19 -6.40
C ALA A 178 17.94 4.09 -6.31
N GLU A 179 18.58 4.91 -5.46
CA GLU A 179 20.02 4.82 -5.16
C GLU A 179 20.38 3.43 -4.62
N ILE A 180 19.64 2.91 -3.64
CA ILE A 180 19.86 1.60 -3.03
C ILE A 180 19.74 0.48 -4.07
N LEU A 181 18.72 0.50 -4.93
CA LEU A 181 18.54 -0.53 -5.97
C LEU A 181 19.69 -0.53 -6.98
N VAL A 182 20.17 0.64 -7.38
CA VAL A 182 21.34 0.76 -8.28
C VAL A 182 22.61 0.23 -7.60
N GLU A 183 22.85 0.62 -6.33
CA GLU A 183 23.99 0.15 -5.54
C GLU A 183 23.94 -1.37 -5.29
N ALA A 184 22.74 -1.93 -5.11
CA ALA A 184 22.52 -3.37 -4.98
C ALA A 184 22.81 -4.15 -6.28
N GLY A 185 22.97 -3.47 -7.42
CA GLY A 185 23.39 -4.05 -8.67
C GLY A 185 22.27 -4.32 -9.66
N ILE A 186 21.17 -3.60 -9.61
CA ILE A 186 20.16 -3.65 -10.69
C ILE A 186 20.79 -3.16 -12.00
N PRO A 187 20.71 -3.94 -13.10
CA PRO A 187 21.29 -3.55 -14.37
C PRO A 187 20.66 -2.29 -14.97
N LYS A 188 21.43 -1.53 -15.76
CA LYS A 188 20.93 -0.39 -16.53
C LYS A 188 19.71 -0.79 -17.36
N GLY A 189 18.75 0.09 -17.48
CA GLY A 189 17.50 -0.12 -18.22
C GLY A 189 16.45 -0.98 -17.49
N VAL A 190 16.81 -1.79 -16.52
CA VAL A 190 15.86 -2.67 -15.80
C VAL A 190 14.97 -1.90 -14.84
N PHE A 191 15.51 -0.88 -14.20
CA PHE A 191 14.79 -0.01 -13.28
C PHE A 191 14.91 1.45 -13.68
N GLN A 192 13.79 2.17 -13.65
CA GLN A 192 13.71 3.60 -13.94
C GLN A 192 13.02 4.32 -12.78
N TYR A 193 13.57 5.44 -12.33
CA TYR A 193 12.94 6.32 -11.37
C TYR A 193 12.36 7.53 -12.12
N VAL A 194 11.02 7.68 -12.11
CA VAL A 194 10.27 8.61 -12.99
C VAL A 194 9.39 9.54 -12.13
N PRO A 195 9.95 10.49 -11.38
CA PRO A 195 9.16 11.50 -10.70
C PRO A 195 8.50 12.40 -11.75
N CYS A 196 7.17 12.51 -11.67
CA CYS A 196 6.39 13.27 -12.65
C CYS A 196 5.00 13.61 -12.13
N LYS A 197 4.32 14.55 -12.80
CA LYS A 197 2.92 14.86 -12.52
C LYS A 197 2.02 13.68 -12.88
N GLY A 198 1.26 13.21 -11.89
CA GLY A 198 0.36 12.05 -12.06
C GLY A 198 -0.72 12.25 -13.13
N SER A 199 -1.29 13.46 -13.21
CA SER A 199 -2.38 13.80 -14.13
C SER A 199 -1.99 13.84 -15.61
N SER A 200 -0.71 14.06 -15.92
CA SER A 200 -0.18 14.15 -17.30
C SER A 200 0.69 12.95 -17.62
N VAL A 201 1.94 12.95 -17.19
CA VAL A 201 2.94 11.92 -17.51
C VAL A 201 2.57 10.56 -16.89
N GLY A 202 2.02 10.55 -15.65
CA GLY A 202 1.53 9.32 -15.03
C GLY A 202 0.41 8.66 -15.84
N SER A 203 -0.58 9.44 -16.27
CA SER A 203 -1.68 8.96 -17.13
C SER A 203 -1.18 8.46 -18.50
N HIS A 204 -0.18 9.14 -19.08
CA HIS A 204 0.46 8.71 -20.33
C HIS A 204 1.12 7.33 -20.20
N MET A 205 1.90 7.11 -19.12
CA MET A 205 2.52 5.81 -18.86
C MET A 205 1.50 4.68 -18.69
N VAL A 206 0.38 4.93 -17.99
CA VAL A 206 -0.71 3.94 -17.83
C VAL A 206 -1.26 3.51 -19.19
N LYS A 207 -1.42 4.44 -20.12
CA LYS A 207 -1.97 4.19 -21.47
C LYS A 207 -0.95 3.66 -22.46
N HIS A 208 0.35 3.81 -22.18
CA HIS A 208 1.41 3.50 -23.14
C HIS A 208 1.33 2.03 -23.65
N PRO A 209 1.38 1.78 -25.00
CA PRO A 209 1.16 0.44 -25.58
C PRO A 209 2.20 -0.61 -25.18
N ASP A 210 3.40 -0.20 -24.80
CA ASP A 210 4.48 -1.11 -24.36
C ASP A 210 4.45 -1.42 -22.85
N VAL A 211 3.56 -0.79 -22.08
CA VAL A 211 3.39 -1.08 -20.64
C VAL A 211 2.43 -2.26 -20.45
N HIS A 212 2.90 -3.30 -19.79
CA HIS A 212 2.19 -4.58 -19.61
C HIS A 212 1.41 -4.66 -18.29
N MET A 213 1.90 -3.95 -17.29
CA MET A 213 1.34 -4.01 -15.93
C MET A 213 1.40 -2.67 -15.24
N ILE A 214 0.38 -2.37 -14.45
CA ILE A 214 0.34 -1.23 -13.54
C ILE A 214 0.10 -1.76 -12.13
N THR A 215 0.97 -1.36 -11.19
CA THR A 215 0.79 -1.59 -9.76
C THR A 215 0.63 -0.23 -9.08
N PHE A 216 -0.51 -0.04 -8.42
CA PHE A 216 -0.93 1.24 -7.87
C PHE A 216 -1.30 1.11 -6.41
N THR A 217 -0.91 2.09 -5.60
CA THR A 217 -1.47 2.34 -4.28
C THR A 217 -1.77 3.83 -4.14
N GLY A 218 -3.01 4.15 -3.74
CA GLY A 218 -3.45 5.54 -3.59
C GLY A 218 -4.96 5.68 -3.42
N SER A 219 -5.52 6.83 -3.85
CA SER A 219 -6.96 7.08 -3.71
C SER A 219 -7.81 6.20 -4.62
N GLN A 220 -9.02 5.87 -4.16
CA GLN A 220 -10.01 5.10 -4.92
C GLN A 220 -10.31 5.74 -6.28
N GLU A 221 -10.50 7.06 -6.34
CA GLU A 221 -10.79 7.79 -7.58
C GLU A 221 -9.69 7.56 -8.64
N VAL A 222 -8.41 7.69 -8.24
CA VAL A 222 -7.28 7.50 -9.15
C VAL A 222 -7.13 6.03 -9.53
N GLY A 223 -7.29 5.10 -8.61
CA GLY A 223 -7.21 3.66 -8.87
C GLY A 223 -8.28 3.19 -9.86
N CYS A 224 -9.54 3.61 -9.69
CA CYS A 224 -10.62 3.30 -10.63
C CYS A 224 -10.35 3.88 -12.03
N ARG A 225 -9.80 5.09 -12.11
CA ARG A 225 -9.42 5.70 -13.39
C ARG A 225 -8.27 4.93 -14.07
N ILE A 226 -7.24 4.55 -13.32
CA ILE A 226 -6.15 3.72 -13.84
C ILE A 226 -6.69 2.40 -14.39
N TYR A 227 -7.61 1.76 -13.65
CA TYR A 227 -8.22 0.50 -14.07
C TYR A 227 -8.99 0.66 -15.39
N ALA A 228 -9.80 1.71 -15.49
CA ALA A 228 -10.53 2.03 -16.72
C ALA A 228 -9.59 2.36 -17.90
N ASP A 229 -8.58 3.21 -17.67
CA ASP A 229 -7.61 3.61 -18.72
C ASP A 229 -6.78 2.42 -19.21
N ALA A 230 -6.39 1.50 -18.34
CA ALA A 230 -5.63 0.30 -18.69
C ALA A 230 -6.44 -0.72 -19.51
N ALA A 231 -7.76 -0.73 -19.38
CA ALA A 231 -8.65 -1.62 -20.13
C ALA A 231 -8.83 -1.20 -21.61
N VAL A 232 -8.50 0.04 -21.94
CA VAL A 232 -8.62 0.55 -23.32
C VAL A 232 -7.39 0.18 -24.14
N LEU A 233 -7.58 -0.66 -25.15
CA LEU A 233 -6.51 -1.03 -26.10
C LEU A 233 -6.01 0.17 -26.88
N GLN A 234 -4.72 0.39 -26.85
CA GLN A 234 -4.05 1.45 -27.60
C GLN A 234 -3.54 0.95 -28.96
N PRO A 235 -3.42 1.82 -29.98
CA PRO A 235 -2.80 1.46 -31.25
C PRO A 235 -1.40 0.86 -31.05
N GLY A 236 -1.15 -0.31 -31.63
CA GLY A 236 0.12 -1.03 -31.50
C GLY A 236 0.26 -1.90 -30.25
N GLN A 237 -0.64 -1.84 -29.29
CA GLN A 237 -0.65 -2.72 -28.11
C GLN A 237 -0.99 -4.16 -28.51
N ARG A 238 -0.22 -5.14 -28.00
CA ARG A 238 -0.34 -6.57 -28.35
C ARG A 238 -0.68 -7.47 -27.16
N HIS A 239 -1.06 -6.89 -26.02
CA HIS A 239 -1.36 -7.61 -24.78
C HIS A 239 -2.47 -6.87 -24.02
N LEU A 240 -3.15 -7.58 -23.11
CA LEU A 240 -4.01 -6.95 -22.12
C LEU A 240 -3.16 -6.57 -20.90
N LYS A 241 -3.35 -5.36 -20.39
CA LYS A 241 -2.62 -4.90 -19.23
C LYS A 241 -3.16 -5.55 -17.94
N ARG A 242 -2.27 -5.92 -17.06
CA ARG A 242 -2.62 -6.30 -15.69
C ARG A 242 -2.63 -5.06 -14.81
N VAL A 243 -3.66 -4.92 -13.98
CA VAL A 243 -3.72 -3.88 -12.94
C VAL A 243 -3.83 -4.54 -11.58
N VAL A 244 -2.98 -4.11 -10.66
CA VAL A 244 -3.08 -4.39 -9.22
C VAL A 244 -3.24 -3.04 -8.55
N ALA A 245 -4.29 -2.86 -7.77
CA ALA A 245 -4.60 -1.59 -7.13
C ALA A 245 -4.97 -1.81 -5.67
N GLU A 246 -4.25 -1.14 -4.78
CA GLU A 246 -4.57 -0.99 -3.38
C GLU A 246 -5.05 0.44 -3.14
N MET A 247 -6.25 0.59 -2.60
CA MET A 247 -6.91 1.89 -2.47
C MET A 247 -7.30 2.18 -1.01
N GLY A 248 -8.12 3.18 -0.82
CA GLY A 248 -8.53 3.65 0.49
C GLY A 248 -9.41 2.68 1.27
N GLY A 249 -9.76 3.11 2.48
CA GLY A 249 -10.60 2.36 3.40
C GLY A 249 -11.48 3.28 4.27
N LYS A 250 -12.57 2.72 4.79
CA LYS A 250 -13.40 3.32 5.83
C LYS A 250 -13.53 2.34 6.99
N ASN A 251 -12.39 2.01 7.55
CA ASN A 251 -12.21 0.89 8.47
C ASN A 251 -12.94 1.08 9.79
N ALA A 252 -13.49 -0.02 10.31
CA ALA A 252 -14.23 -0.02 11.57
C ALA A 252 -13.59 -0.96 12.60
N ILE A 253 -13.63 -0.55 13.88
CA ILE A 253 -13.41 -1.43 15.01
C ILE A 253 -14.74 -1.60 15.72
N ILE A 254 -15.17 -2.85 15.93
CA ILE A 254 -16.32 -3.21 16.78
C ILE A 254 -15.82 -3.42 18.20
N VAL A 255 -16.47 -2.80 19.18
CA VAL A 255 -16.18 -3.01 20.60
C VAL A 255 -17.40 -3.66 21.25
N ASP A 256 -17.25 -4.96 21.49
CA ASP A 256 -18.26 -5.82 22.10
C ASP A 256 -18.39 -5.54 23.62
N GLU A 257 -19.55 -5.83 24.22
CA GLU A 257 -19.79 -5.64 25.65
C GLU A 257 -18.83 -6.45 26.55
N SER A 258 -18.32 -7.57 26.03
CA SER A 258 -17.35 -8.44 26.71
C SER A 258 -15.89 -7.97 26.55
N ALA A 259 -15.64 -6.91 25.79
CA ALA A 259 -14.29 -6.43 25.49
C ALA A 259 -13.50 -6.01 26.73
N ASP A 260 -12.17 -6.19 26.65
CA ASP A 260 -11.27 -5.48 27.54
C ASP A 260 -11.17 -4.01 27.08
N LEU A 261 -11.78 -3.11 27.87
CA LEU A 261 -11.86 -1.71 27.50
C LEU A 261 -10.50 -1.01 27.47
N ASP A 262 -9.54 -1.42 28.29
CA ASP A 262 -8.19 -0.84 28.27
C ASP A 262 -7.45 -1.18 26.99
N GLN A 263 -7.50 -2.43 26.57
CA GLN A 263 -6.94 -2.87 25.30
C GLN A 263 -7.68 -2.22 24.10
N ALA A 264 -9.01 -2.17 24.15
CA ALA A 264 -9.82 -1.61 23.07
C ALA A 264 -9.52 -0.12 22.87
N ILE A 265 -9.47 0.66 23.95
CA ILE A 265 -9.16 2.10 23.89
C ILE A 265 -7.76 2.34 23.36
N GLN A 266 -6.76 1.64 23.88
CA GLN A 266 -5.38 1.74 23.41
C GLN A 266 -5.28 1.41 21.90
N GLY A 267 -5.91 0.32 21.46
CA GLY A 267 -5.90 -0.11 20.08
C GLY A 267 -6.64 0.85 19.14
N VAL A 268 -7.77 1.42 19.58
CA VAL A 268 -8.52 2.42 18.80
C VAL A 268 -7.72 3.71 18.70
N VAL A 269 -7.18 4.26 19.79
CA VAL A 269 -6.37 5.49 19.79
C VAL A 269 -5.15 5.34 18.87
N TYR A 270 -4.42 4.23 18.98
CA TYR A 270 -3.28 3.95 18.10
C TYR A 270 -3.68 3.84 16.63
N SER A 271 -4.79 3.12 16.34
CA SER A 271 -5.24 2.90 14.97
C SER A 271 -5.85 4.14 14.32
N ALA A 272 -6.51 5.02 15.12
CA ALA A 272 -7.18 6.20 14.58
C ALA A 272 -6.24 7.39 14.40
N PHE A 273 -5.31 7.60 15.34
CA PHE A 273 -4.55 8.84 15.41
C PHE A 273 -3.06 8.67 15.13
N GLY A 274 -2.54 7.44 15.08
CA GLY A 274 -1.16 7.17 14.66
C GLY A 274 -0.90 7.71 13.26
N TYR A 275 0.19 8.47 13.10
CA TYR A 275 0.51 9.20 11.87
C TYR A 275 -0.66 10.10 11.40
N SER A 276 -1.35 10.74 12.35
CA SER A 276 -2.47 11.65 12.09
C SER A 276 -3.60 11.03 11.27
N GLY A 277 -3.82 9.71 11.40
CA GLY A 277 -4.85 8.99 10.64
C GLY A 277 -4.58 8.86 9.13
N GLN A 278 -3.38 9.17 8.68
CA GLN A 278 -2.98 9.13 7.25
C GLN A 278 -2.55 7.72 6.81
N LYS A 279 -3.32 6.72 7.17
CA LYS A 279 -3.13 5.33 6.78
C LYS A 279 -4.39 4.79 6.11
N CYS A 280 -4.24 4.05 5.02
CA CYS A 280 -5.36 3.33 4.41
C CYS A 280 -6.04 2.37 5.40
N SER A 281 -5.27 1.82 6.35
CA SER A 281 -5.72 0.93 7.43
C SER A 281 -6.18 1.65 8.70
N ALA A 282 -6.19 3.00 8.75
CA ALA A 282 -6.55 3.73 9.96
C ALA A 282 -7.99 3.45 10.41
N CYS A 283 -8.20 3.35 11.72
CA CYS A 283 -9.53 3.26 12.31
C CYS A 283 -10.23 4.62 12.18
N SER A 284 -11.20 4.72 11.30
CA SER A 284 -11.99 5.94 11.13
C SER A 284 -13.41 5.84 11.66
N ARG A 285 -13.83 4.63 12.05
CA ARG A 285 -15.13 4.32 12.66
C ARG A 285 -14.96 3.37 13.84
N VAL A 286 -15.68 3.62 14.91
CA VAL A 286 -15.81 2.66 16.01
C VAL A 286 -17.28 2.38 16.23
N VAL A 287 -17.67 1.11 16.26
CA VAL A 287 -19.02 0.66 16.56
C VAL A 287 -19.01 0.01 17.93
N VAL A 288 -19.68 0.62 18.89
CA VAL A 288 -19.66 0.21 20.30
C VAL A 288 -21.02 -0.32 20.71
N LEU A 289 -21.07 -1.48 21.36
CA LEU A 289 -22.32 -2.02 21.88
C LEU A 289 -22.91 -1.15 22.99
N ALA A 290 -24.21 -0.96 22.97
CA ALA A 290 -24.94 -0.04 23.83
C ALA A 290 -24.63 -0.16 25.34
N PRO A 291 -24.47 -1.35 25.96
CA PRO A 291 -24.22 -1.48 27.39
C PRO A 291 -22.93 -0.78 27.87
N ILE A 292 -21.92 -0.68 27.01
CA ILE A 292 -20.59 -0.13 27.36
C ILE A 292 -20.33 1.23 26.71
N TYR A 293 -21.23 1.74 25.90
CA TYR A 293 -21.01 2.91 25.02
C TYR A 293 -20.53 4.15 25.81
N GLU A 294 -21.25 4.57 26.82
CA GLU A 294 -20.92 5.77 27.58
C GLU A 294 -19.56 5.65 28.31
N THR A 295 -19.31 4.48 28.90
CA THR A 295 -18.02 4.20 29.57
C THR A 295 -16.87 4.22 28.57
N PHE A 296 -17.04 3.60 27.42
CA PHE A 296 -16.04 3.57 26.36
C PHE A 296 -15.75 4.99 25.82
N VAL A 297 -16.78 5.75 25.48
CA VAL A 297 -16.63 7.11 24.95
C VAL A 297 -15.89 8.02 25.93
N ASN A 298 -16.29 8.04 27.21
CA ASN A 298 -15.62 8.86 28.20
C ASN A 298 -14.13 8.54 28.35
N ARG A 299 -13.79 7.26 28.41
CA ARG A 299 -12.39 6.82 28.50
C ARG A 299 -11.61 7.07 27.22
N LEU A 300 -12.23 6.90 26.04
CA LEU A 300 -11.61 7.19 24.73
C LEU A 300 -11.24 8.68 24.62
N VAL A 301 -12.14 9.58 25.03
CA VAL A 301 -11.91 11.02 25.03
C VAL A 301 -10.70 11.38 25.90
N GLU A 302 -10.65 10.87 27.13
CA GLU A 302 -9.53 11.17 28.04
C GLU A 302 -8.20 10.58 27.56
N ALA A 303 -8.21 9.36 27.02
CA ALA A 303 -7.03 8.75 26.41
C ALA A 303 -6.53 9.56 25.20
N THR A 304 -7.43 10.07 24.36
CA THR A 304 -7.09 10.89 23.22
C THR A 304 -6.51 12.25 23.62
N ARG A 305 -7.03 12.88 24.70
CA ARG A 305 -6.48 14.14 25.23
C ARG A 305 -5.01 14.06 25.64
N SER A 306 -4.53 12.87 26.01
CA SER A 306 -3.13 12.66 26.41
C SER A 306 -2.15 12.60 25.24
N LEU A 307 -2.64 12.62 23.99
CA LEU A 307 -1.78 12.54 22.82
C LEU A 307 -0.94 13.81 22.65
N HIS A 308 0.36 13.63 22.45
CA HIS A 308 1.27 14.74 22.18
C HIS A 308 1.25 15.10 20.68
N ILE A 309 0.85 16.34 20.37
CA ILE A 309 0.80 16.89 19.01
C ILE A 309 2.00 17.81 18.84
N ALA A 310 2.96 17.44 17.99
CA ALA A 310 4.20 18.18 17.82
C ALA A 310 4.81 17.91 16.42
N PRO A 311 5.87 18.65 16.02
CA PRO A 311 6.66 18.33 14.85
C PRO A 311 7.13 16.88 14.84
N ALA A 312 7.21 16.28 13.64
CA ALA A 312 7.53 14.85 13.47
C ALA A 312 8.92 14.49 13.97
N GLU A 313 9.84 15.44 14.01
CA GLU A 313 11.22 15.34 14.48
C GLU A 313 11.32 15.15 16.01
N ASN A 314 10.27 15.50 16.75
CA ASN A 314 10.25 15.29 18.19
C ASN A 314 9.94 13.82 18.50
N PRO A 315 10.82 13.10 19.23
CA PRO A 315 10.62 11.66 19.54
C PRO A 315 9.34 11.35 20.34
N GLU A 316 8.81 12.32 21.07
CA GLU A 316 7.58 12.16 21.87
C GLU A 316 6.31 12.32 21.03
N THR A 317 6.41 12.76 19.78
CA THR A 317 5.27 13.00 18.90
C THR A 317 4.45 11.74 18.66
N LYS A 318 3.16 11.82 18.95
CA LYS A 318 2.17 10.79 18.63
C LYS A 318 1.32 11.19 17.42
N VAL A 319 1.01 12.49 17.31
CA VAL A 319 0.26 13.08 16.20
C VAL A 319 1.14 14.17 15.57
N GLY A 320 1.64 13.90 14.37
CA GLY A 320 2.43 14.84 13.58
C GLY A 320 1.57 15.72 12.65
N PRO A 321 2.19 16.42 11.69
CA PRO A 321 1.46 17.15 10.66
C PRO A 321 0.76 16.21 9.68
N VAL A 322 -0.21 16.73 8.94
CA VAL A 322 -0.67 16.12 7.70
C VAL A 322 0.22 16.55 6.55
N ILE A 323 0.14 15.85 5.41
CA ILE A 323 1.17 15.93 4.35
C ILE A 323 1.30 17.31 3.70
N ASP A 324 0.18 18.03 3.50
CA ASP A 324 0.18 19.33 2.81
C ASP A 324 -1.03 20.20 3.20
N ALA A 325 -1.05 21.41 2.67
CA ALA A 325 -2.14 22.38 2.88
C ALA A 325 -3.47 21.88 2.30
N ALA A 326 -3.46 21.15 1.20
CA ALA A 326 -4.67 20.62 0.57
C ALA A 326 -5.33 19.55 1.46
N ALA A 327 -4.53 18.65 2.03
CA ALA A 327 -4.97 17.67 3.01
C ALA A 327 -5.50 18.34 4.27
N GLN A 328 -4.79 19.34 4.81
CA GLN A 328 -5.23 20.10 5.99
C GLN A 328 -6.59 20.75 5.76
N ASN A 329 -6.77 21.43 4.64
CA ASN A 329 -8.03 22.10 4.30
C ASN A 329 -9.18 21.11 4.10
N ARG A 330 -8.93 20.00 3.41
CA ARG A 330 -9.91 18.93 3.21
C ARG A 330 -10.36 18.34 4.56
N ILE A 331 -9.43 18.01 5.45
CA ILE A 331 -9.75 17.43 6.76
C ILE A 331 -10.56 18.41 7.60
N LYS A 332 -10.16 19.70 7.64
CA LYS A 332 -10.92 20.75 8.32
C LYS A 332 -12.35 20.88 7.79
N ALA A 333 -12.53 20.81 6.46
CA ALA A 333 -13.87 20.82 5.85
C ALA A 333 -14.73 19.62 6.29
N TYR A 334 -14.13 18.43 6.42
CA TYR A 334 -14.83 17.26 6.98
C TYR A 334 -15.15 17.41 8.47
N ILE A 335 -14.30 18.06 9.26
CA ILE A 335 -14.59 18.37 10.69
C ILE A 335 -15.80 19.30 10.76
N GLU A 336 -15.84 20.38 9.97
CA GLU A 336 -17.00 21.29 9.95
C GLU A 336 -18.27 20.54 9.49
N LYS A 337 -18.17 19.68 8.47
CA LYS A 337 -19.30 18.85 8.06
C LYS A 337 -19.74 17.89 9.18
N GLY A 338 -18.82 17.32 9.91
CA GLY A 338 -19.11 16.44 11.04
C GLY A 338 -19.87 17.16 12.18
N LYS A 339 -19.58 18.44 12.42
CA LYS A 339 -20.31 19.28 13.39
C LYS A 339 -21.80 19.47 13.04
N GLU A 340 -22.14 19.39 11.74
CA GLU A 340 -23.52 19.43 11.27
C GLU A 340 -24.23 18.08 11.39
N GLU A 341 -23.48 16.97 11.33
CA GLU A 341 -24.01 15.60 11.24
C GLU A 341 -24.05 14.85 12.59
N ALA A 342 -23.22 15.27 13.55
CA ALA A 342 -23.01 14.53 14.78
C ALA A 342 -22.54 15.44 15.94
N LYS A 343 -22.52 14.89 17.15
CA LYS A 343 -22.05 15.59 18.34
C LYS A 343 -20.52 15.49 18.46
N VAL A 344 -19.84 16.62 18.69
CA VAL A 344 -18.40 16.66 19.01
C VAL A 344 -18.19 16.24 20.46
N ALA A 345 -17.43 15.17 20.68
CA ALA A 345 -16.98 14.77 22.01
C ALA A 345 -15.60 15.33 22.36
N LEU A 346 -14.75 15.50 21.33
CA LEU A 346 -13.41 16.08 21.48
C LEU A 346 -12.99 16.75 20.16
N GLU A 347 -12.40 17.93 20.27
CA GLU A 347 -11.64 18.58 19.21
C GLU A 347 -10.39 19.20 19.84
N MET A 348 -9.22 18.66 19.53
CA MET A 348 -7.97 19.12 20.11
C MET A 348 -7.38 20.26 19.31
N THR A 349 -6.81 21.26 20.00
CA THR A 349 -6.04 22.32 19.37
C THR A 349 -4.71 21.79 18.84
N ALA A 350 -4.30 22.26 17.68
CA ALA A 350 -3.05 21.88 17.03
C ALA A 350 -2.12 23.10 16.85
N PRO A 351 -0.79 22.89 16.67
CA PRO A 351 0.15 23.96 16.33
C PRO A 351 -0.22 24.70 15.05
N ASN A 352 0.18 25.98 14.93
CA ASN A 352 -0.17 26.84 13.79
C ASN A 352 0.94 26.97 12.74
N ASN A 353 2.14 26.50 13.04
CA ASN A 353 3.33 26.71 12.23
C ASN A 353 3.62 25.62 11.18
N GLY A 354 2.70 24.67 10.99
CA GLY A 354 2.79 23.59 10.04
C GLY A 354 1.40 23.10 9.59
N TYR A 355 1.34 22.02 8.87
CA TYR A 355 0.07 21.44 8.39
C TYR A 355 -0.59 20.55 9.45
N PHE A 356 -0.77 21.05 10.68
CA PHE A 356 -1.34 20.28 11.76
C PHE A 356 -2.87 20.31 11.77
N VAL A 357 -3.46 19.19 12.18
CA VAL A 357 -4.88 19.03 12.51
C VAL A 357 -4.98 18.24 13.82
N GLY A 358 -5.72 18.75 14.80
CA GLY A 358 -5.91 18.06 16.07
C GLY A 358 -6.85 16.86 15.95
N PRO A 359 -6.63 15.80 16.73
CA PRO A 359 -7.59 14.70 16.87
C PRO A 359 -9.01 15.20 17.18
N THR A 360 -9.97 14.70 16.41
CA THR A 360 -11.39 15.04 16.55
C THR A 360 -12.23 13.78 16.67
N ILE A 361 -13.06 13.69 17.70
CA ILE A 361 -13.97 12.57 17.96
C ILE A 361 -15.41 13.06 17.86
N PHE A 362 -16.16 12.44 16.95
CA PHE A 362 -17.61 12.59 16.84
C PHE A 362 -18.31 11.38 17.47
N VAL A 363 -19.38 11.62 18.20
CA VAL A 363 -20.20 10.60 18.87
C VAL A 363 -21.66 10.66 18.38
N ASP A 364 -22.41 9.61 18.64
CA ASP A 364 -23.79 9.45 18.17
C ASP A 364 -23.91 9.63 16.65
N VAL A 365 -22.89 9.19 15.92
CA VAL A 365 -22.81 9.34 14.47
C VAL A 365 -23.78 8.36 13.79
N SER A 366 -24.59 8.88 12.86
CA SER A 366 -25.40 8.01 11.99
C SER A 366 -24.51 7.17 11.07
N PRO A 367 -24.80 5.88 10.88
CA PRO A 367 -24.06 5.06 9.91
C PRO A 367 -24.07 5.62 8.47
N THR A 368 -25.08 6.44 8.13
CA THR A 368 -25.22 7.06 6.80
C THR A 368 -24.62 8.46 6.70
N ALA A 369 -24.09 9.01 7.79
CA ALA A 369 -23.43 10.31 7.79
C ALA A 369 -22.24 10.33 6.84
N LYS A 370 -21.96 11.46 6.22
CA LYS A 370 -20.83 11.62 5.30
C LYS A 370 -19.51 11.28 5.98
N ILE A 371 -19.32 11.71 7.24
CA ILE A 371 -18.13 11.40 8.03
C ILE A 371 -18.01 9.91 8.40
N ALA A 372 -19.08 9.11 8.29
CA ALA A 372 -19.09 7.67 8.51
C ALA A 372 -18.89 6.87 7.21
N GLN A 373 -19.10 7.48 6.04
CA GLN A 373 -19.07 6.81 4.74
C GLN A 373 -17.83 7.12 3.91
N GLU A 374 -17.36 8.38 3.92
CA GLU A 374 -16.27 8.82 3.07
C GLU A 374 -14.90 8.77 3.80
N GLU A 375 -13.84 8.44 3.05
CA GLU A 375 -12.47 8.43 3.56
C GLU A 375 -11.98 9.87 3.78
N ILE A 376 -11.64 10.21 5.02
CA ILE A 376 -11.15 11.55 5.40
C ILE A 376 -9.62 11.64 5.28
N PHE A 377 -8.91 10.55 5.60
CA PHE A 377 -7.46 10.45 5.63
C PHE A 377 -6.81 11.50 6.54
N GLY A 378 -7.31 11.58 7.77
CA GLY A 378 -6.91 12.55 8.78
C GLY A 378 -7.35 12.10 10.19
N PRO A 379 -6.99 12.83 11.24
CA PRO A 379 -7.21 12.42 12.63
C PRO A 379 -8.67 12.65 13.08
N VAL A 380 -9.62 12.06 12.39
CA VAL A 380 -11.06 12.19 12.62
C VAL A 380 -11.67 10.81 12.84
N LEU A 381 -12.33 10.63 13.99
CA LEU A 381 -12.95 9.38 14.41
C LEU A 381 -14.45 9.54 14.61
N ALA A 382 -15.23 8.66 13.97
CA ALA A 382 -16.67 8.57 14.13
C ALA A 382 -17.03 7.39 15.04
N VAL A 383 -17.72 7.67 16.17
CA VAL A 383 -18.18 6.66 17.12
C VAL A 383 -19.68 6.47 16.99
N MET A 384 -20.09 5.24 16.75
CA MET A 384 -21.47 4.81 16.53
C MET A 384 -21.89 3.83 17.63
N LYS A 385 -23.17 3.83 17.96
CA LYS A 385 -23.76 2.90 18.94
C LYS A 385 -24.53 1.81 18.19
N ALA A 386 -24.36 0.56 18.59
CA ALA A 386 -25.17 -0.56 18.15
C ALA A 386 -25.89 -1.24 19.33
N GLN A 387 -27.12 -1.71 19.09
CA GLN A 387 -27.90 -2.41 20.13
C GLN A 387 -27.54 -3.88 20.24
N THR A 388 -27.13 -4.49 19.11
CA THR A 388 -26.77 -5.91 19.03
C THR A 388 -25.47 -6.07 18.27
N PHE A 389 -24.84 -7.24 18.38
CA PHE A 389 -23.66 -7.59 17.63
C PHE A 389 -23.93 -7.67 16.11
N ASP A 390 -25.11 -8.19 15.71
CA ASP A 390 -25.53 -8.23 14.32
C ASP A 390 -25.65 -6.82 13.70
N GLU A 391 -26.26 -5.87 14.43
CA GLU A 391 -26.31 -4.47 14.02
C GLU A 391 -24.90 -3.86 13.90
N ALA A 392 -24.00 -4.21 14.82
CA ALA A 392 -22.62 -3.73 14.75
C ALA A 392 -21.88 -4.23 13.50
N LEU A 393 -22.08 -5.49 13.10
CA LEU A 393 -21.56 -6.07 11.86
C LEU A 393 -22.18 -5.39 10.62
N GLU A 394 -23.49 -5.16 10.61
CA GLU A 394 -24.17 -4.46 9.53
C GLU A 394 -23.62 -3.04 9.33
N ILE A 395 -23.49 -2.29 10.41
CA ILE A 395 -22.87 -0.94 10.38
C ILE A 395 -21.42 -1.00 9.89
N ALA A 396 -20.65 -1.97 10.37
CA ALA A 396 -19.24 -2.10 10.00
C ALA A 396 -19.08 -2.42 8.51
N ASN A 397 -19.91 -3.31 7.96
CA ASN A 397 -19.92 -3.71 6.55
C ASN A 397 -20.58 -2.68 5.60
N GLY A 398 -21.34 -1.73 6.14
CA GLY A 398 -22.18 -0.79 5.40
C GLY A 398 -21.42 0.34 4.70
N THR A 399 -20.26 0.07 4.06
CA THR A 399 -19.51 1.03 3.24
C THR A 399 -19.07 0.43 1.91
N LEU A 400 -18.61 1.31 1.02
CA LEU A 400 -18.03 0.87 -0.27
C LEU A 400 -16.66 0.21 -0.14
N TYR A 401 -16.04 0.28 1.04
CA TYR A 401 -14.69 -0.18 1.31
C TYR A 401 -14.69 -1.50 2.10
N ALA A 402 -13.61 -2.26 1.95
CA ALA A 402 -13.38 -3.51 2.66
C ALA A 402 -11.88 -3.79 2.83
N LEU A 403 -11.15 -2.87 3.52
CA LEU A 403 -9.69 -3.01 3.68
C LEU A 403 -9.36 -3.68 5.01
N THR A 404 -9.48 -2.97 6.13
CA THR A 404 -9.21 -3.52 7.46
C THR A 404 -10.40 -3.38 8.39
N GLY A 405 -10.51 -4.31 9.34
CA GLY A 405 -11.50 -4.26 10.40
C GLY A 405 -10.96 -4.86 11.69
N GLY A 406 -11.57 -4.50 12.80
CA GLY A 406 -11.20 -5.00 14.11
C GLY A 406 -12.38 -5.39 14.95
N LEU A 407 -12.15 -6.33 15.86
CA LEU A 407 -13.08 -6.72 16.90
C LEU A 407 -12.35 -6.81 18.24
N TYR A 408 -12.86 -6.14 19.24
CA TYR A 408 -12.51 -6.39 20.63
C TYR A 408 -13.67 -7.13 21.29
N SER A 409 -13.45 -8.40 21.66
CA SER A 409 -14.45 -9.30 22.26
C SER A 409 -13.78 -10.42 23.02
N ARG A 410 -14.41 -10.90 24.09
CA ARG A 410 -14.08 -12.14 24.79
C ARG A 410 -15.13 -13.23 24.57
N THR A 411 -16.15 -12.95 23.77
CA THR A 411 -17.24 -13.87 23.43
C THR A 411 -16.87 -14.71 22.21
N PRO A 412 -16.60 -16.03 22.36
CA PRO A 412 -16.15 -16.86 21.24
C PRO A 412 -17.09 -16.84 20.03
N SER A 413 -18.41 -16.91 20.28
CA SER A 413 -19.40 -16.89 19.19
C SER A 413 -19.41 -15.58 18.40
N HIS A 414 -19.08 -14.43 19.01
CA HIS A 414 -18.95 -13.15 18.32
C HIS A 414 -17.65 -13.11 17.50
N ILE A 415 -16.57 -13.73 18.01
CA ILE A 415 -15.29 -13.84 17.28
C ILE A 415 -15.48 -14.72 16.03
N ASP A 416 -16.11 -15.90 16.18
CA ASP A 416 -16.38 -16.80 15.07
C ASP A 416 -17.29 -16.12 14.03
N ARG A 417 -18.36 -15.45 14.49
CA ARG A 417 -19.27 -14.72 13.62
C ARG A 417 -18.58 -13.58 12.86
N ALA A 418 -17.69 -12.82 13.52
CA ALA A 418 -16.92 -11.80 12.84
C ALA A 418 -15.94 -12.39 11.80
N ALA A 419 -15.34 -13.54 12.08
CA ALA A 419 -14.46 -14.23 11.14
C ALA A 419 -15.19 -14.65 9.86
N GLU A 420 -16.48 -14.97 9.95
CA GLU A 420 -17.33 -15.38 8.82
C GLU A 420 -17.93 -14.17 8.07
N ASP A 421 -18.45 -13.18 8.80
CA ASP A 421 -19.36 -12.17 8.25
C ASP A 421 -18.79 -10.76 8.19
N PHE A 422 -17.65 -10.46 8.83
CA PHE A 422 -17.07 -9.13 8.72
C PHE A 422 -16.31 -9.01 7.38
N GLU A 423 -16.90 -8.29 6.43
CA GLU A 423 -16.43 -8.14 5.06
C GLU A 423 -15.22 -7.20 4.95
N VAL A 424 -14.06 -7.67 5.38
CA VAL A 424 -12.79 -6.93 5.27
C VAL A 424 -11.66 -7.82 4.79
N GLY A 425 -10.71 -7.23 4.10
CA GLY A 425 -9.52 -7.95 3.64
C GLY A 425 -8.64 -8.44 4.79
N ASN A 426 -8.51 -7.65 5.85
CA ASN A 426 -7.75 -7.99 7.05
C ASN A 426 -8.61 -7.77 8.29
N LEU A 427 -9.00 -8.86 8.95
CA LEU A 427 -9.67 -8.81 10.25
C LEU A 427 -8.66 -9.04 11.38
N TYR A 428 -8.72 -8.16 12.39
CA TYR A 428 -7.87 -8.22 13.58
C TYR A 428 -8.73 -8.36 14.83
N VAL A 429 -8.45 -9.37 15.65
CA VAL A 429 -9.19 -9.61 16.89
C VAL A 429 -8.31 -9.29 18.08
N ASN A 430 -8.84 -8.48 19.02
CA ASN A 430 -8.19 -8.05 20.26
C ASN A 430 -6.80 -7.42 20.05
N ARG A 431 -6.64 -6.64 18.97
CA ARG A 431 -5.44 -5.84 18.68
C ARG A 431 -5.79 -4.64 17.79
N HIS A 432 -4.84 -3.73 17.62
CA HIS A 432 -4.96 -2.61 16.67
C HIS A 432 -5.04 -3.12 15.21
N ILE A 433 -5.66 -2.33 14.34
CA ILE A 433 -5.93 -2.70 12.93
C ILE A 433 -4.91 -2.16 11.93
N THR A 434 -3.87 -1.49 12.40
CA THR A 434 -2.75 -0.96 11.60
C THR A 434 -1.48 -1.77 11.86
N GLY A 435 -0.44 -1.59 11.02
CA GLY A 435 0.84 -2.26 11.20
C GLY A 435 0.78 -3.74 10.82
N ALA A 436 0.34 -4.02 9.60
CA ALA A 436 0.50 -5.34 9.00
C ALA A 436 1.99 -5.68 8.88
N VAL A 437 2.35 -6.95 9.04
CA VAL A 437 3.72 -7.47 8.95
C VAL A 437 3.79 -8.41 7.75
N VAL A 438 4.78 -8.21 6.89
CA VAL A 438 5.04 -9.05 5.71
C VAL A 438 5.06 -10.52 6.09
N ALA A 439 4.55 -11.38 5.26
CA ALA A 439 4.36 -12.82 5.47
C ALA A 439 3.37 -13.22 6.59
N ARG A 440 3.30 -12.45 7.67
CA ARG A 440 2.41 -12.75 8.82
C ARG A 440 0.99 -12.22 8.63
N HIS A 441 0.87 -11.03 8.06
CA HIS A 441 -0.41 -10.36 7.84
C HIS A 441 -0.49 -9.85 6.39
N PRO A 442 -0.60 -10.74 5.39
CA PRO A 442 -0.74 -10.31 3.99
C PRO A 442 -1.85 -9.28 3.85
N PHE A 443 -1.51 -8.13 3.23
CA PHE A 443 -2.32 -6.94 3.27
C PHE A 443 -3.00 -6.64 1.93
N GLY A 444 -4.29 -6.36 1.96
CA GLY A 444 -5.08 -5.97 0.80
C GLY A 444 -6.57 -6.11 1.06
N GLY A 445 -7.36 -5.33 0.33
CA GLY A 445 -8.81 -5.28 0.45
C GLY A 445 -9.55 -5.80 -0.77
N PHE A 446 -10.87 -5.76 -0.68
CA PHE A 446 -11.79 -6.00 -1.79
C PHE A 446 -12.87 -4.89 -1.83
N LYS A 447 -13.98 -5.06 -2.54
CA LYS A 447 -14.89 -3.95 -2.90
C LYS A 447 -14.07 -2.81 -3.55
N LEU A 448 -14.29 -1.56 -3.14
CA LEU A 448 -13.54 -0.41 -3.67
C LEU A 448 -12.25 -0.10 -2.88
N SER A 449 -11.81 -1.02 -2.03
CA SER A 449 -10.50 -0.90 -1.37
C SER A 449 -9.36 -1.52 -2.17
N GLY A 450 -9.64 -2.33 -3.18
CA GLY A 450 -8.56 -2.86 -4.01
C GLY A 450 -8.95 -3.99 -4.94
N VAL A 451 -8.00 -4.36 -5.81
CA VAL A 451 -8.05 -5.50 -6.71
C VAL A 451 -6.67 -6.12 -6.84
N GLY A 452 -6.60 -7.41 -6.64
CA GLY A 452 -5.36 -8.19 -6.69
C GLY A 452 -5.17 -9.06 -5.45
N SER A 453 -4.06 -9.81 -5.43
CA SER A 453 -3.66 -10.61 -4.28
C SER A 453 -3.00 -9.74 -3.22
N LYS A 454 -2.98 -10.21 -2.00
CA LYS A 454 -2.50 -9.45 -0.83
C LYS A 454 -0.98 -9.23 -0.85
N ALA A 455 -0.56 -7.97 -0.68
CA ALA A 455 0.84 -7.60 -0.56
C ALA A 455 1.50 -8.31 0.64
N GLY A 456 2.73 -8.77 0.49
CA GLY A 456 3.43 -9.57 1.50
C GLY A 456 2.85 -10.96 1.71
N GLY A 457 2.01 -11.45 0.79
CA GLY A 457 1.45 -12.79 0.82
C GLY A 457 2.02 -13.72 -0.25
N PRO A 458 1.81 -15.05 -0.12
CA PRO A 458 2.41 -16.05 -1.00
C PRO A 458 1.92 -15.97 -2.45
N ASP A 459 0.75 -15.36 -2.70
CA ASP A 459 0.17 -15.23 -4.04
C ASP A 459 0.53 -13.92 -4.73
N TYR A 460 1.21 -12.99 -4.02
CA TYR A 460 1.43 -11.65 -4.56
C TYR A 460 2.26 -11.65 -5.83
N LEU A 461 3.34 -12.43 -5.87
CA LEU A 461 4.22 -12.52 -7.04
C LEU A 461 3.55 -13.09 -8.28
N LEU A 462 2.51 -13.93 -8.13
CA LEU A 462 1.77 -14.51 -9.26
C LEU A 462 1.13 -13.46 -10.16
N GLN A 463 0.83 -12.28 -9.62
CA GLN A 463 0.26 -11.17 -10.39
C GLN A 463 1.27 -10.56 -11.37
N PHE A 464 2.57 -10.65 -11.07
CA PHE A 464 3.68 -10.13 -11.87
C PHE A 464 4.18 -11.14 -12.92
N LEU A 465 3.60 -12.32 -12.96
CA LEU A 465 4.01 -13.46 -13.78
C LEU A 465 2.89 -13.91 -14.71
N GLU A 466 3.29 -14.52 -15.85
CA GLU A 466 2.40 -15.26 -16.74
C GLU A 466 2.69 -16.75 -16.60
N PRO A 467 1.68 -17.58 -16.31
CA PRO A 467 1.85 -19.03 -16.31
C PRO A 467 2.02 -19.55 -17.75
N ARG A 468 2.88 -20.54 -17.90
CA ARG A 468 3.12 -21.22 -19.18
C ARG A 468 3.20 -22.73 -18.98
N HIS A 469 2.42 -23.47 -19.75
CA HIS A 469 2.51 -24.91 -19.84
C HIS A 469 3.36 -25.31 -21.03
N ILE A 470 4.24 -26.33 -20.87
CA ILE A 470 5.08 -26.91 -21.91
C ILE A 470 4.91 -28.43 -21.83
N SER A 471 4.35 -29.02 -22.88
CA SER A 471 4.23 -30.47 -23.06
C SER A 471 5.16 -30.92 -24.12
N GLU A 472 5.98 -31.93 -23.87
CA GLU A 472 6.93 -32.50 -24.84
C GLU A 472 6.72 -34.01 -24.90
N ASN A 473 6.37 -34.53 -26.10
CA ASN A 473 6.42 -35.95 -26.40
C ASN A 473 7.90 -36.39 -26.50
N ILE A 474 8.34 -37.21 -25.57
CA ILE A 474 9.72 -37.70 -25.47
C ILE A 474 9.92 -39.00 -26.21
N GLN A 475 8.89 -39.56 -26.84
CA GLN A 475 8.99 -40.72 -27.74
C GLN A 475 9.55 -40.26 -29.09
N ARG A 476 10.87 -40.20 -29.21
CA ARG A 476 11.56 -39.70 -30.41
C ARG A 476 11.77 -40.75 -31.51
N GLN A 477 11.23 -41.95 -31.35
CA GLN A 477 11.28 -43.05 -32.31
C GLN A 477 9.92 -43.22 -32.96
N GLY A 478 9.92 -43.36 -34.31
CA GLY A 478 8.76 -43.42 -35.16
C GLY A 478 7.56 -44.25 -34.64
N PHE A 479 6.48 -44.18 -35.35
CA PHE A 479 5.18 -44.74 -35.00
C PHE A 479 5.28 -46.24 -34.61
N ALA A 480 5.46 -46.50 -33.33
CA ALA A 480 5.11 -47.80 -32.75
C ALA A 480 3.95 -47.52 -31.75
N PRO A 481 2.74 -47.99 -32.02
CA PRO A 481 1.66 -47.86 -31.03
C PRO A 481 2.05 -48.63 -29.78
N ILE A 482 1.96 -47.96 -28.63
CA ILE A 482 2.09 -48.62 -27.35
C ILE A 482 0.77 -49.42 -27.15
N GLU A 483 0.86 -50.73 -27.12
CA GLU A 483 -0.30 -51.61 -26.78
C GLU A 483 -0.83 -51.21 -25.42
N GLY A 484 -2.11 -50.80 -25.36
CA GLY A 484 -2.85 -50.49 -24.10
C GLY A 484 -3.03 -49.03 -23.76
N VAL A 485 -2.70 -48.06 -24.60
CA VAL A 485 -3.06 -46.64 -24.43
C VAL A 485 -4.07 -46.25 -25.48
N GLU A 486 -5.34 -46.10 -25.11
CA GLU A 486 -6.35 -45.47 -25.98
C GLU A 486 -5.99 -44.01 -26.17
N GLN A 487 -6.04 -43.54 -27.43
CA GLN A 487 -5.75 -42.16 -27.87
C GLN A 487 -6.84 -41.21 -27.41
#